data_ee708b63c2961782b775f93d168d4b58
#
_entry.id   ee708b63c2961782b775f93d168d4b58
#
_cell.length_a   1.000
_cell.length_b   1.000
_cell.length_c   1.000
_cell.angle_alpha   90.00
_cell.angle_beta   90.00
_cell.angle_gamma   90.00
#
_symmetry.space_group_name_H-M   'P 1'
#
loop_
_entity.id
_entity.type
_entity.pdbx_description
1 polymer ?
#
loop_
_entity_poly.entity_id
_entity_poly.type
_entity_poly.pdbx_seq_one_letter_code
_entity_poly.pdbx_strand_id
1 'polypeptide(L)'
;FDREINTLKDGTQREVIVKDSFHYTDSNPQTWEIFSAFFEGFVDKADIIVFILMIGGAFWIMNDSKAIDVGLFYFLKKTKRIEHVKFIKFLGIDNIIISLIMLMFSIFGAVFGMSEETIAFVIIFVPLALSMGYDSIVGVNMCFVAAGLGFAGALLNPFTIGIAQGLSGIPLFTGIEYRFFAWFILNLVGI
;
A
#
# COMPACT_ATOMS: atom_id res chain seq x y z
N PHE A 1 9.42 0.07 -30.51
CA PHE A 1 7.96 0.18 -30.68
C PHE A 1 7.57 1.63 -30.92
N ASP A 2 6.74 1.87 -31.93
CA ASP A 2 6.13 3.18 -32.12
C ASP A 2 5.02 3.39 -31.08
N ARG A 3 4.80 4.65 -30.72
CA ARG A 3 3.76 5.02 -29.77
C ARG A 3 2.81 6.03 -30.40
N GLU A 4 1.55 5.88 -30.13
CA GLU A 4 0.51 6.82 -30.55
C GLU A 4 -0.34 7.28 -29.38
N ILE A 5 -0.87 8.48 -29.47
CA ILE A 5 -1.78 9.04 -28.47
C ILE A 5 -3.19 8.54 -28.80
N ASN A 6 -3.72 7.68 -27.97
CA ASN A 6 -5.10 7.21 -28.09
C ASN A 6 -5.97 7.99 -27.10
N THR A 7 -7.08 8.57 -27.60
CA THR A 7 -8.03 9.27 -26.77
C THR A 7 -9.14 8.30 -26.36
N LEU A 8 -9.21 7.99 -25.07
CA LEU A 8 -10.24 7.14 -24.49
C LEU A 8 -11.62 7.81 -24.57
N LYS A 9 -12.69 7.04 -24.43
CA LYS A 9 -14.08 7.52 -24.48
C LYS A 9 -14.42 8.57 -23.40
N ASP A 10 -13.62 8.65 -22.35
CA ASP A 10 -13.70 9.63 -21.25
C ASP A 10 -12.92 10.93 -21.53
N GLY A 11 -12.32 11.06 -22.73
CA GLY A 11 -11.50 12.21 -23.11
C GLY A 11 -10.05 12.16 -22.62
N THR A 12 -9.64 11.14 -21.88
CA THR A 12 -8.27 10.97 -21.40
C THR A 12 -7.37 10.56 -22.56
N GLN A 13 -6.26 11.28 -22.77
CA GLN A 13 -5.24 10.91 -23.73
C GLN A 13 -4.23 9.96 -23.08
N ARG A 14 -3.99 8.81 -23.73
CA ARG A 14 -2.96 7.87 -23.32
C ARG A 14 -2.05 7.51 -24.49
N GLU A 15 -0.77 7.45 -24.20
CA GLU A 15 0.22 6.92 -25.10
C GLU A 15 0.14 5.38 -25.09
N VAL A 16 -0.15 4.79 -26.24
CA VAL A 16 -0.26 3.34 -26.42
C VAL A 16 0.75 2.86 -27.44
N ILE A 17 1.21 1.62 -27.26
CA ILE A 17 2.13 0.98 -28.20
C ILE A 17 1.33 0.57 -29.45
N VAL A 18 1.83 0.93 -30.63
CA VAL A 18 1.24 0.53 -31.90
C VAL A 18 1.50 -0.97 -32.09
N LYS A 19 0.42 -1.71 -32.39
CA LYS A 19 0.53 -3.14 -32.62
C LYS A 19 1.46 -3.42 -33.80
N ASP A 20 2.31 -4.45 -33.66
CA ASP A 20 3.25 -4.91 -34.69
C ASP A 20 4.34 -3.88 -35.11
N SER A 21 4.55 -2.83 -34.32
CA SER A 21 5.56 -1.78 -34.55
C SER A 21 6.94 -2.10 -33.97
N PHE A 22 7.20 -3.35 -33.62
CA PHE A 22 8.51 -3.73 -33.09
C PHE A 22 9.60 -3.57 -34.14
N HIS A 23 10.63 -2.79 -33.84
CA HIS A 23 11.84 -2.65 -34.64
C HIS A 23 13.08 -2.61 -33.75
N TYR A 24 14.18 -3.09 -34.24
CA TYR A 24 15.47 -2.93 -33.59
C TYR A 24 15.97 -1.51 -33.83
N THR A 25 16.42 -0.86 -32.78
CA THR A 25 17.16 0.41 -32.87
C THR A 25 18.65 0.16 -32.75
N ASP A 26 19.47 1.12 -33.21
CA ASP A 26 20.91 1.05 -33.03
C ASP A 26 21.29 0.92 -31.55
N SER A 27 22.34 0.16 -31.27
CA SER A 27 22.85 -0.01 -29.93
C SER A 27 23.39 1.32 -29.40
N ASN A 28 22.72 1.83 -28.37
CA ASN A 28 23.17 3.00 -27.61
C ASN A 28 23.81 2.54 -26.29
N PRO A 29 25.16 2.44 -26.20
CA PRO A 29 25.82 2.00 -24.99
C PRO A 29 25.68 3.07 -23.90
N GLN A 30 24.91 2.76 -22.87
CA GLN A 30 24.65 3.61 -21.72
C GLN A 30 25.86 3.63 -20.77
N THR A 31 26.87 4.42 -21.08
CA THR A 31 28.09 4.51 -20.27
C THR A 31 27.97 5.49 -19.11
N TRP A 32 27.76 6.75 -19.41
CA TRP A 32 27.62 7.83 -18.39
C TRP A 32 26.19 7.98 -17.88
N GLU A 33 25.22 7.50 -18.60
CA GLU A 33 23.79 7.50 -18.24
C GLU A 33 23.50 6.72 -16.95
N ILE A 34 24.39 5.81 -16.53
CA ILE A 34 24.30 5.14 -15.23
C ILE A 34 24.30 6.15 -14.08
N PHE A 35 25.06 7.24 -14.20
CA PHE A 35 25.09 8.29 -13.16
C PHE A 35 23.90 9.24 -13.24
N SER A 36 23.44 9.57 -14.45
CA SER A 36 22.23 10.40 -14.64
C SER A 36 20.96 9.66 -14.23
N ALA A 37 20.88 8.34 -14.47
CA ALA A 37 19.74 7.51 -14.11
C ALA A 37 19.40 7.56 -12.61
N PHE A 38 20.40 7.69 -11.74
CA PHE A 38 20.17 7.85 -10.30
C PHE A 38 19.45 9.17 -10.00
N PHE A 39 19.89 10.26 -10.60
CA PHE A 39 19.27 11.58 -10.44
C PHE A 39 17.87 11.62 -11.10
N GLU A 40 17.76 11.10 -12.31
CA GLU A 40 16.49 11.03 -13.04
C GLU A 40 15.45 10.20 -12.28
N GLY A 41 15.88 9.05 -11.71
CA GLY A 41 15.01 8.22 -10.86
C GLY A 41 14.52 8.95 -9.62
N PHE A 42 15.35 9.77 -8.99
CA PHE A 42 14.95 10.62 -7.87
C PHE A 42 13.92 11.67 -8.29
N VAL A 43 14.12 12.31 -9.45
CA VAL A 43 13.18 13.32 -9.98
C VAL A 43 11.86 12.66 -10.39
N ASP A 44 11.91 11.49 -11.04
CA ASP A 44 10.73 10.76 -11.49
C ASP A 44 9.84 10.27 -10.34
N LYS A 45 10.43 9.97 -9.19
CA LYS A 45 9.73 9.51 -7.99
C LYS A 45 9.74 10.53 -6.84
N ALA A 46 9.97 11.80 -7.16
CA ALA A 46 10.09 12.85 -6.16
C ALA A 46 8.84 13.02 -5.28
N ASP A 47 7.67 12.80 -5.84
CA ASP A 47 6.38 12.83 -5.13
C ASP A 47 6.33 11.79 -4.01
N ILE A 48 6.69 10.53 -4.30
CA ILE A 48 6.73 9.44 -3.33
C ILE A 48 7.82 9.70 -2.29
N ILE A 49 9.02 10.10 -2.73
CA ILE A 49 10.16 10.35 -1.84
C ILE A 49 9.82 11.49 -0.86
N VAL A 50 9.29 12.62 -1.36
CA VAL A 50 8.91 13.77 -0.52
C VAL A 50 7.80 13.38 0.45
N PHE A 51 6.80 12.64 0.00
CA PHE A 51 5.72 12.15 0.86
C PHE A 51 6.25 11.31 2.02
N ILE A 52 7.11 10.32 1.75
CA ILE A 52 7.70 9.45 2.80
C ILE A 52 8.55 10.28 3.76
N LEU A 53 9.35 11.22 3.26
CA LEU A 53 10.19 12.08 4.11
C LEU A 53 9.35 13.00 5.01
N MET A 54 8.27 13.58 4.50
CA MET A 54 7.37 14.44 5.29
C MET A 54 6.66 13.64 6.38
N ILE A 55 6.12 12.48 6.05
CA ILE A 55 5.46 11.60 7.03
C ILE A 55 6.47 11.08 8.05
N GLY A 56 7.65 10.63 7.59
CA GLY A 56 8.72 10.20 8.48
C GLY A 56 9.16 11.29 9.45
N GLY A 57 9.28 12.53 8.97
CA GLY A 57 9.58 13.70 9.81
C GLY A 57 8.48 14.00 10.85
N ALA A 58 7.21 13.92 10.44
CA ALA A 58 6.07 14.09 11.35
C ALA A 58 6.06 13.01 12.45
N PHE A 59 6.29 11.74 12.08
CA PHE A 59 6.39 10.66 13.06
C PHE A 59 7.62 10.78 13.96
N TRP A 60 8.73 11.30 13.45
CA TRP A 60 9.89 11.60 14.29
C TRP A 60 9.54 12.58 15.40
N ILE A 61 8.87 13.69 15.09
CA ILE A 61 8.41 14.69 16.05
C ILE A 61 7.42 14.06 17.05
N MET A 62 6.49 13.24 16.59
CA MET A 62 5.53 12.54 17.46
C MET A 62 6.23 11.56 18.40
N ASN A 63 7.27 10.87 17.95
CA ASN A 63 8.03 9.95 18.76
C ASN A 63 8.89 10.68 19.80
N ASP A 64 9.57 11.75 19.40
CA ASP A 64 10.39 12.58 20.29
C ASP A 64 9.54 13.23 21.40
N SER A 65 8.35 13.70 21.08
CA SER A 65 7.37 14.25 22.04
C SER A 65 6.72 13.20 22.94
N LYS A 66 7.04 11.90 22.77
CA LYS A 66 6.39 10.77 23.46
C LYS A 66 4.89 10.64 23.20
N ALA A 67 4.36 11.35 22.20
CA ALA A 67 2.94 11.32 21.87
C ALA A 67 2.48 9.91 21.44
N ILE A 68 3.34 9.18 20.71
CA ILE A 68 3.08 7.80 20.29
C ILE A 68 2.97 6.89 21.52
N ASP A 69 3.95 6.92 22.41
CA ASP A 69 3.99 6.07 23.62
C ASP A 69 2.75 6.30 24.49
N VAL A 70 2.42 7.56 24.75
CA VAL A 70 1.24 7.93 25.55
C VAL A 70 -0.06 7.52 24.85
N GLY A 71 -0.14 7.76 23.53
CA GLY A 71 -1.29 7.37 22.71
C GLY A 71 -1.53 5.85 22.72
N LEU A 72 -0.47 5.06 22.52
CA LEU A 72 -0.53 3.60 22.57
C LEU A 72 -0.93 3.08 23.94
N PHE A 73 -0.32 3.65 25.02
CA PHE A 73 -0.70 3.27 26.39
C PHE A 73 -2.18 3.53 26.69
N TYR A 74 -2.66 4.72 26.30
CA TYR A 74 -4.08 5.07 26.49
C TYR A 74 -5.01 4.18 25.66
N PHE A 75 -4.63 3.90 24.40
CA PHE A 75 -5.37 3.01 23.51
C PHE A 75 -5.49 1.60 24.11
N LEU A 76 -4.38 0.99 24.55
CA LEU A 76 -4.35 -0.33 25.16
C LEU A 76 -5.14 -0.36 26.48
N LYS A 77 -5.03 0.68 27.31
CA LYS A 77 -5.80 0.78 28.55
C LYS A 77 -7.30 0.86 28.28
N LYS A 78 -7.71 1.60 27.23
CA LYS A 78 -9.11 1.73 26.85
C LYS A 78 -9.66 0.43 26.27
N THR A 79 -8.89 -0.26 25.42
CA THR A 79 -9.27 -1.52 24.80
C THR A 79 -9.42 -2.64 25.82
N LYS A 80 -8.54 -2.75 26.82
CA LYS A 80 -8.70 -3.71 27.94
C LYS A 80 -9.99 -3.55 28.70
N ARG A 81 -10.60 -2.35 28.70
CA ARG A 81 -11.89 -2.10 29.33
C ARG A 81 -13.07 -2.78 28.61
N ILE A 82 -12.89 -3.14 27.33
CA ILE A 82 -13.93 -3.76 26.49
C ILE A 82 -13.85 -5.31 26.56
N GLU A 83 -12.81 -5.85 27.18
CA GLU A 83 -12.55 -7.29 27.31
C GLU A 83 -13.68 -8.08 28.03
N HIS A 84 -14.58 -7.38 28.72
CA HIS A 84 -15.75 -7.98 29.42
C HIS A 84 -16.83 -8.52 28.47
N VAL A 85 -16.82 -8.18 27.18
CA VAL A 85 -17.76 -8.69 26.19
C VAL A 85 -17.41 -10.14 25.88
N LYS A 86 -18.32 -11.09 26.07
CA LYS A 86 -18.10 -12.55 25.88
C LYS A 86 -17.46 -12.91 24.54
N PHE A 87 -17.82 -12.23 23.46
CA PHE A 87 -17.29 -12.45 22.13
C PHE A 87 -15.81 -12.01 22.01
N ILE A 88 -15.49 -10.87 22.60
CA ILE A 88 -14.12 -10.32 22.63
C ILE A 88 -13.20 -11.20 23.47
N LYS A 89 -13.72 -11.72 24.59
CA LYS A 89 -12.99 -12.65 25.47
C LYS A 89 -12.65 -13.98 24.76
N PHE A 90 -13.50 -14.45 23.86
CA PHE A 90 -13.29 -15.67 23.10
C PHE A 90 -12.20 -15.52 22.03
N LEU A 91 -12.20 -14.41 21.29
CA LEU A 91 -11.24 -14.13 20.21
C LEU A 91 -9.89 -13.60 20.71
N GLY A 92 -9.87 -13.03 21.92
CA GLY A 92 -8.73 -12.27 22.42
C GLY A 92 -8.73 -10.84 21.85
N ILE A 93 -8.60 -9.85 22.73
CA ILE A 93 -8.68 -8.45 22.32
C ILE A 93 -7.52 -8.06 21.39
N ASP A 94 -6.34 -8.64 21.61
CA ASP A 94 -5.14 -8.36 20.83
C ASP A 94 -5.31 -8.85 19.40
N ASN A 95 -5.87 -10.04 19.20
CA ASN A 95 -6.16 -10.56 17.85
C ASN A 95 -7.16 -9.68 17.10
N ILE A 96 -8.17 -9.16 17.80
CA ILE A 96 -9.15 -8.25 17.18
C ILE A 96 -8.49 -6.95 16.76
N ILE A 97 -7.60 -6.38 17.57
CA ILE A 97 -6.87 -5.16 17.27
C ILE A 97 -5.98 -5.38 16.04
N ILE A 98 -5.19 -6.45 16.04
CA ILE A 98 -4.32 -6.83 14.92
C ILE A 98 -5.15 -6.99 13.64
N SER A 99 -6.21 -7.78 13.68
CA SER A 99 -7.07 -8.02 12.52
C SER A 99 -7.74 -6.75 11.98
N LEU A 100 -8.20 -5.84 12.85
CA LEU A 100 -8.79 -4.57 12.43
C LEU A 100 -7.77 -3.65 11.76
N ILE A 101 -6.55 -3.58 12.30
CA ILE A 101 -5.46 -2.80 11.70
C ILE A 101 -5.07 -3.40 10.35
N MET A 102 -4.90 -4.72 10.28
CA MET A 102 -4.58 -5.41 9.02
C MET A 102 -5.68 -5.19 7.97
N LEU A 103 -6.95 -5.31 8.35
CA LEU A 103 -8.07 -5.05 7.44
C LEU A 103 -8.06 -3.59 6.93
N MET A 104 -7.77 -2.63 7.80
CA MET A 104 -7.65 -1.22 7.41
C MET A 104 -6.55 -1.01 6.35
N PHE A 105 -5.35 -1.54 6.58
CA PHE A 105 -4.26 -1.44 5.60
C PHE A 105 -4.53 -2.23 4.32
N SER A 106 -5.21 -3.38 4.44
CA SER A 106 -5.67 -4.12 3.26
C SER A 106 -6.66 -3.31 2.41
N ILE A 107 -7.58 -2.56 3.03
CA ILE A 107 -8.46 -1.64 2.30
C ILE A 107 -7.63 -0.54 1.61
N PHE A 108 -6.64 0.04 2.30
CA PHE A 108 -5.78 1.07 1.70
C PHE A 108 -4.98 0.55 0.50
N GLY A 109 -4.44 -0.67 0.58
CA GLY A 109 -3.78 -1.32 -0.55
C GLY A 109 -4.73 -1.62 -1.70
N ALA A 110 -5.95 -2.11 -1.40
CA ALA A 110 -6.94 -2.50 -2.41
C ALA A 110 -7.58 -1.31 -3.15
N VAL A 111 -7.76 -0.18 -2.47
CA VAL A 111 -8.45 1.00 -2.99
C VAL A 111 -7.48 2.03 -3.53
N PHE A 112 -6.48 2.42 -2.73
CA PHE A 112 -5.54 3.48 -3.08
C PHE A 112 -4.24 2.96 -3.71
N GLY A 113 -3.98 1.64 -3.59
CA GLY A 113 -2.71 1.07 -4.02
C GLY A 113 -1.55 1.42 -3.08
N MET A 114 -1.86 1.65 -1.79
CA MET A 114 -0.84 1.95 -0.79
C MET A 114 0.12 0.76 -0.65
N SER A 115 1.40 1.02 -0.75
CA SER A 115 2.49 0.05 -0.64
C SER A 115 3.67 0.65 0.14
N GLU A 116 4.47 1.48 -0.50
CA GLU A 116 5.69 2.08 0.06
C GLU A 116 5.39 3.02 1.23
N GLU A 117 4.26 3.67 1.22
CA GLU A 117 3.82 4.58 2.28
C GLU A 117 3.65 3.87 3.63
N THR A 118 3.42 2.54 3.60
CA THR A 118 3.30 1.73 4.82
C THR A 118 4.57 1.71 5.66
N ILE A 119 5.74 1.97 5.05
CA ILE A 119 7.03 2.03 5.74
C ILE A 119 7.01 3.07 6.86
N ALA A 120 6.35 4.22 6.64
CA ALA A 120 6.23 5.27 7.63
C ALA A 120 5.42 4.84 8.87
N PHE A 121 4.52 3.87 8.73
CA PHE A 121 3.68 3.38 9.82
C PHE A 121 4.35 2.29 10.67
N VAL A 122 5.44 1.68 10.21
CA VAL A 122 6.21 0.68 10.96
C VAL A 122 6.66 1.22 12.33
N ILE A 123 7.01 2.51 12.39
CA ILE A 123 7.41 3.21 13.63
C ILE A 123 6.31 3.17 14.70
N ILE A 124 5.05 3.08 14.30
CA ILE A 124 3.91 3.01 15.23
C ILE A 124 3.56 1.56 15.56
N PHE A 125 3.48 0.69 14.54
CA PHE A 125 2.94 -0.66 14.74
C PHE A 125 3.93 -1.65 15.32
N VAL A 126 5.24 -1.43 15.15
CA VAL A 126 6.25 -2.26 15.83
C VAL A 126 6.22 -2.03 17.35
N PRO A 127 6.29 -0.80 17.89
CA PRO A 127 6.12 -0.58 19.32
C PRO A 127 4.76 -1.05 19.86
N LEU A 128 3.68 -0.91 19.07
CA LEU A 128 2.36 -1.44 19.45
C LEU A 128 2.41 -2.95 19.62
N ALA A 129 2.91 -3.70 18.65
CA ALA A 129 3.02 -5.17 18.72
C ALA A 129 3.86 -5.61 19.91
N LEU A 130 5.01 -4.98 20.13
CA LEU A 130 5.88 -5.24 21.28
C LEU A 130 5.18 -4.98 22.61
N SER A 131 4.41 -3.89 22.73
CA SER A 131 3.66 -3.56 23.96
C SER A 131 2.48 -4.53 24.23
N MET A 132 2.01 -5.22 23.20
CA MET A 132 1.02 -6.29 23.29
C MET A 132 1.65 -7.67 23.57
N GLY A 133 2.99 -7.77 23.61
CA GLY A 133 3.74 -9.01 23.87
C GLY A 133 4.08 -9.84 22.63
N TYR A 134 3.85 -9.30 21.44
CA TYR A 134 4.27 -9.89 20.15
C TYR A 134 5.67 -9.41 19.76
N ASP A 135 6.24 -10.00 18.71
CA ASP A 135 7.51 -9.56 18.16
C ASP A 135 7.35 -8.44 17.12
N SER A 136 8.48 -7.87 16.69
CA SER A 136 8.51 -6.80 15.70
C SER A 136 7.99 -7.23 14.32
N ILE A 137 8.07 -8.51 13.97
CA ILE A 137 7.60 -9.05 12.69
C ILE A 137 6.08 -8.90 12.60
N VAL A 138 5.36 -9.13 13.71
CA VAL A 138 3.91 -8.89 13.77
C VAL A 138 3.60 -7.42 13.49
N GLY A 139 4.34 -6.48 14.06
CA GLY A 139 4.16 -5.04 13.80
C GLY A 139 4.35 -4.67 12.34
N VAL A 140 5.34 -5.25 11.66
CA VAL A 140 5.55 -5.06 10.21
C VAL A 140 4.40 -5.68 9.41
N ASN A 141 3.96 -6.90 9.77
CA ASN A 141 2.87 -7.57 9.09
C ASN A 141 1.55 -6.81 9.19
N MET A 142 1.29 -6.16 10.32
CA MET A 142 0.07 -5.36 10.55
C MET A 142 -0.12 -4.25 9.52
N CYS A 143 0.95 -3.69 8.97
CA CYS A 143 0.86 -2.62 7.96
C CYS A 143 1.31 -3.09 6.58
N PHE A 144 2.52 -3.60 6.44
CA PHE A 144 3.12 -3.90 5.13
C PHE A 144 2.49 -5.11 4.45
N VAL A 145 2.44 -6.27 5.14
CA VAL A 145 1.83 -7.49 4.56
C VAL A 145 0.34 -7.31 4.34
N ALA A 146 -0.34 -6.64 5.28
CA ALA A 146 -1.76 -6.35 5.15
C ALA A 146 -2.07 -5.46 3.92
N ALA A 147 -1.28 -4.41 3.68
CA ALA A 147 -1.40 -3.59 2.48
C ALA A 147 -1.12 -4.41 1.22
N GLY A 148 -0.13 -5.33 1.25
CA GLY A 148 0.16 -6.25 0.17
C GLY A 148 -1.01 -7.19 -0.17
N LEU A 149 -1.73 -7.70 0.83
CA LEU A 149 -2.97 -8.49 0.61
C LEU A 149 -4.04 -7.65 -0.10
N GLY A 150 -4.18 -6.40 0.30
CA GLY A 150 -5.08 -5.45 -0.36
C GLY A 150 -4.67 -5.15 -1.79
N PHE A 151 -3.39 -4.87 -2.00
CA PHE A 151 -2.81 -4.59 -3.30
C PHE A 151 -3.01 -5.77 -4.29
N ALA A 152 -2.86 -7.01 -3.81
CA ALA A 152 -3.13 -8.21 -4.58
C ALA A 152 -4.63 -8.36 -4.94
N GLY A 153 -5.53 -7.97 -4.04
CA GLY A 153 -6.97 -7.95 -4.28
C GLY A 153 -7.42 -6.88 -5.26
N ALA A 154 -6.69 -5.80 -5.38
CA ALA A 154 -6.79 -4.74 -6.39
C ALA A 154 -8.22 -4.30 -6.72
N LEU A 155 -9.02 -3.89 -5.71
CA LEU A 155 -10.42 -3.49 -5.91
C LEU A 155 -10.54 -2.29 -6.85
N LEU A 156 -9.92 -1.19 -6.47
CA LEU A 156 -9.90 0.08 -7.20
C LEU A 156 -8.46 0.59 -7.41
N ASN A 157 -7.46 -0.25 -7.15
CA ASN A 157 -6.06 0.12 -7.17
C ASN A 157 -5.65 0.69 -8.54
N PRO A 158 -5.27 1.98 -8.63
CA PRO A 158 -4.95 2.62 -9.90
C PRO A 158 -3.66 2.10 -10.52
N PHE A 159 -2.71 1.64 -9.70
CA PHE A 159 -1.38 1.21 -10.14
C PHE A 159 -1.36 -0.20 -10.74
N THR A 160 -2.32 -1.05 -10.37
CA THR A 160 -2.45 -2.40 -10.91
C THR A 160 -3.59 -2.50 -11.90
N ILE A 161 -4.82 -2.60 -11.39
CA ILE A 161 -5.98 -2.82 -12.25
C ILE A 161 -6.30 -1.61 -13.15
N GLY A 162 -6.07 -0.39 -12.65
CA GLY A 162 -6.26 0.82 -13.44
C GLY A 162 -5.37 0.84 -14.68
N ILE A 163 -4.07 0.55 -14.52
CA ILE A 163 -3.13 0.48 -15.64
C ILE A 163 -3.47 -0.71 -16.55
N ALA A 164 -3.67 -1.91 -15.99
CA ALA A 164 -3.94 -3.11 -16.77
C ALA A 164 -5.20 -2.97 -17.65
N GLN A 165 -6.29 -2.45 -17.09
CA GLN A 165 -7.53 -2.23 -17.84
C GLN A 165 -7.37 -1.10 -18.88
N GLY A 166 -6.64 -0.03 -18.53
CA GLY A 166 -6.34 1.03 -19.48
C GLY A 166 -5.56 0.52 -20.70
N LEU A 167 -4.54 -0.30 -20.50
CA LEU A 167 -3.74 -0.90 -21.58
C LEU A 167 -4.56 -1.90 -22.42
N SER A 168 -5.48 -2.62 -21.78
CA SER A 168 -6.33 -3.60 -22.46
C SER A 168 -7.55 -2.98 -23.18
N GLY A 169 -7.75 -1.65 -23.06
CA GLY A 169 -8.90 -0.96 -23.64
C GLY A 169 -10.24 -1.35 -23.01
N ILE A 170 -10.23 -1.92 -21.81
CA ILE A 170 -11.41 -2.30 -21.04
C ILE A 170 -11.83 -1.13 -20.15
N PRO A 171 -13.15 -0.87 -19.97
CA PRO A 171 -13.59 0.18 -19.06
C PRO A 171 -13.03 -0.02 -17.64
N LEU A 172 -12.58 1.09 -17.02
CA LEU A 172 -11.97 1.04 -15.69
C LEU A 172 -12.91 0.42 -14.66
N PHE A 173 -12.31 -0.35 -13.77
CA PHE A 173 -12.97 -1.03 -12.64
C PHE A 173 -14.02 -2.08 -13.00
N THR A 174 -14.12 -2.49 -14.27
CA THR A 174 -14.97 -3.63 -14.69
C THR A 174 -14.56 -4.90 -13.93
N GLY A 175 -15.54 -5.71 -13.47
CA GLY A 175 -15.31 -6.95 -12.74
C GLY A 175 -14.91 -6.75 -11.27
N ILE A 176 -15.32 -5.62 -10.66
CA ILE A 176 -15.05 -5.32 -9.25
C ILE A 176 -15.64 -6.37 -8.30
N GLU A 177 -16.78 -6.98 -8.66
CA GLU A 177 -17.46 -8.00 -7.86
C GLU A 177 -16.57 -9.23 -7.66
N TYR A 178 -15.94 -9.70 -8.75
CA TYR A 178 -15.00 -10.82 -8.68
C TYR A 178 -13.78 -10.48 -7.85
N ARG A 179 -13.22 -9.27 -8.03
CA ARG A 179 -12.06 -8.80 -7.24
C ARG A 179 -12.41 -8.62 -5.77
N PHE A 180 -13.64 -8.17 -5.45
CA PHE A 180 -14.09 -8.09 -4.07
C PHE A 180 -14.12 -9.48 -3.42
N PHE A 181 -14.63 -10.49 -4.12
CA PHE A 181 -14.62 -11.86 -3.62
C PHE A 181 -13.19 -12.39 -3.42
N ALA A 182 -12.31 -12.17 -4.40
CA ALA A 182 -10.90 -12.55 -4.28
C ALA A 182 -10.20 -11.83 -3.11
N TRP A 183 -10.40 -10.52 -2.98
CA TRP A 183 -9.88 -9.72 -1.87
C TRP A 183 -10.39 -10.23 -0.51
N PHE A 184 -11.67 -10.57 -0.43
CA PHE A 184 -12.26 -11.12 0.79
C PHE A 184 -11.61 -12.44 1.19
N ILE A 185 -11.41 -13.36 0.23
CA ILE A 185 -10.74 -14.64 0.50
C ILE A 185 -9.28 -14.41 0.92
N LEU A 186 -8.55 -13.52 0.24
CA LEU A 186 -7.16 -13.20 0.59
C LEU A 186 -7.06 -12.69 2.02
N ASN A 187 -7.98 -11.82 2.45
CA ASN A 187 -7.99 -11.33 3.83
C ASN A 187 -8.40 -12.42 4.83
N LEU A 188 -9.36 -13.28 4.49
CA LEU A 188 -9.79 -14.37 5.36
C LEU A 188 -8.66 -15.38 5.65
N VAL A 189 -7.76 -15.57 4.68
CA VAL A 189 -6.61 -16.48 4.81
C VAL A 189 -5.39 -15.77 5.40
N GLY A 190 -5.21 -14.48 5.10
CA GLY A 190 -4.02 -13.73 5.47
C GLY A 190 -4.09 -13.04 6.84
N ILE A 191 -5.27 -12.84 7.39
CA ILE A 191 -5.55 -12.23 8.69
C ILE A 191 -6.03 -13.31 9.67
#